data_0bf3a40970c04a4f0ec90f7427b5fa91
#
_entry.id   0bf3a40970c04a4f0ec90f7427b5fa91
#
_cell.length_a   1.000
_cell.length_b   1.000
_cell.length_c   1.000
_cell.angle_alpha   90.00
_cell.angle_beta   90.00
_cell.angle_gamma   90.00
#
_symmetry.space_group_name_H-M   'P 1'
#
loop_
_entity.id
_entity.type
_entity.pdbx_description
1 polymer ?
#
loop_
_entity_poly.entity_id
_entity_poly.type
_entity_poly.pdbx_seq_one_letter_code
_entity_poly.pdbx_strand_id
1 'polypeptide(L)'
;MSTSSSKKYKLIGLLFLALYVMTHLGFYKTYFIHFPSFEKFQLLHHVHGFLMSTWILMLITQPLLIGYGKVKLHHFVGGLSYVIAPLLVVSLFLITKMSYNKGVLLSSPREAIADQALSIAQLFTFSGFYAMAMAYRKNAARHMRYIIGTGLLMILPGLNRLLGSFYDTDFNLALVISSVLTIGIAV
;
A
#
# COMPACT_ATOMS: atom_id res chain seq x y z
N MET A 1 14.47 -23.71 -10.80
CA MET A 1 14.16 -23.14 -9.44
C MET A 1 13.87 -24.29 -8.51
N SER A 2 14.45 -24.34 -7.30
CA SER A 2 14.15 -25.40 -6.35
C SER A 2 12.69 -25.32 -5.87
N THR A 3 12.13 -26.48 -5.47
CA THR A 3 10.74 -26.54 -4.93
C THR A 3 10.53 -25.65 -3.71
N SER A 4 11.55 -25.50 -2.86
CA SER A 4 11.56 -24.63 -1.70
C SER A 4 11.43 -23.16 -2.10
N SER A 5 12.19 -22.71 -3.10
CA SER A 5 12.11 -21.33 -3.62
C SER A 5 10.73 -21.01 -4.21
N SER A 6 10.13 -21.95 -4.97
CA SER A 6 8.78 -21.79 -5.51
C SER A 6 7.73 -21.57 -4.41
N LYS A 7 7.78 -22.38 -3.34
CA LYS A 7 6.86 -22.27 -2.20
C LYS A 7 6.96 -20.91 -1.52
N LYS A 8 8.17 -20.38 -1.32
CA LYS A 8 8.40 -19.06 -0.72
C LYS A 8 7.72 -17.93 -1.51
N TYR A 9 7.88 -17.92 -2.84
CA TYR A 9 7.25 -16.88 -3.68
C TYR A 9 5.71 -16.99 -3.65
N LYS A 10 5.16 -18.21 -3.67
CA LYS A 10 3.71 -18.39 -3.56
C LYS A 10 3.17 -17.91 -2.21
N LEU A 11 3.89 -18.17 -1.12
CA LEU A 11 3.52 -17.68 0.21
C LEU A 11 3.50 -16.14 0.26
N ILE A 12 4.51 -15.47 -0.31
CA ILE A 12 4.54 -14.00 -0.41
C ILE A 12 3.31 -13.49 -1.17
N GLY A 13 2.95 -14.11 -2.29
CA GLY A 13 1.73 -13.76 -3.03
C GLY A 13 0.45 -13.91 -2.20
N LEU A 14 0.34 -14.98 -1.41
CA LEU A 14 -0.80 -15.21 -0.51
C LEU A 14 -0.86 -14.17 0.63
N LEU A 15 0.27 -13.77 1.20
CA LEU A 15 0.31 -12.73 2.23
C LEU A 15 -0.16 -11.38 1.66
N PHE A 16 0.24 -11.02 0.44
CA PHE A 16 -0.28 -9.83 -0.23
C PHE A 16 -1.75 -9.94 -0.62
N LEU A 17 -2.24 -11.14 -0.94
CA LEU A 17 -3.68 -11.37 -1.14
C LEU A 17 -4.46 -11.13 0.17
N ALA A 18 -3.96 -11.61 1.30
CA ALA A 18 -4.56 -11.32 2.61
C ALA A 18 -4.55 -9.81 2.91
N LEU A 19 -3.46 -9.10 2.63
CA LEU A 19 -3.37 -7.65 2.74
C LEU A 19 -4.40 -6.94 1.84
N TYR A 20 -4.57 -7.40 0.60
CA TYR A 20 -5.57 -6.87 -0.33
C TYR A 20 -6.99 -6.99 0.23
N VAL A 21 -7.35 -8.18 0.70
CA VAL A 21 -8.67 -8.44 1.31
C VAL A 21 -8.86 -7.58 2.56
N MET A 22 -7.88 -7.55 3.46
CA MET A 22 -7.92 -6.74 4.68
C MET A 22 -8.12 -5.24 4.35
N THR A 23 -7.39 -4.72 3.38
CA THR A 23 -7.49 -3.31 2.97
C THR A 23 -8.90 -3.00 2.43
N HIS A 24 -9.44 -3.84 1.54
CA HIS A 24 -10.78 -3.63 0.97
C HIS A 24 -11.89 -3.75 2.02
N LEU A 25 -11.77 -4.68 2.96
CA LEU A 25 -12.69 -4.77 4.11
C LEU A 25 -12.61 -3.52 4.99
N GLY A 26 -11.40 -3.01 5.25
CA GLY A 26 -11.22 -1.76 6.00
C GLY A 26 -11.87 -0.54 5.32
N PHE A 27 -11.81 -0.49 3.99
CA PHE A 27 -12.46 0.56 3.22
C PHE A 27 -13.96 0.34 2.98
N TYR A 28 -14.54 -0.80 3.39
CA TYR A 28 -15.94 -1.10 3.13
C TYR A 28 -16.87 -0.02 3.69
N LYS A 29 -16.83 0.25 5.01
CA LYS A 29 -17.70 1.25 5.66
C LYS A 29 -17.33 2.70 5.32
N THR A 30 -16.07 2.97 4.98
CA THR A 30 -15.58 4.34 4.74
C THR A 30 -15.64 4.76 3.28
N TYR A 31 -15.77 3.79 2.35
CA TYR A 31 -15.76 4.08 0.92
C TYR A 31 -16.84 3.29 0.15
N PHE A 32 -16.82 1.95 0.17
CA PHE A 32 -17.66 1.14 -0.72
C PHE A 32 -19.15 1.21 -0.42
N ILE A 33 -19.54 1.44 0.84
CA ILE A 33 -20.94 1.59 1.23
C ILE A 33 -21.62 2.81 0.55
N HIS A 34 -20.82 3.77 0.06
CA HIS A 34 -21.34 4.97 -0.63
C HIS A 34 -21.63 4.75 -2.13
N PHE A 35 -21.43 3.51 -2.64
CA PHE A 35 -21.84 3.16 -4.00
C PHE A 35 -23.38 3.25 -4.14
N PRO A 36 -23.91 3.75 -5.27
CA PRO A 36 -23.24 4.24 -6.47
C PRO A 36 -22.94 5.75 -6.48
N SER A 37 -23.52 6.56 -5.58
CA SER A 37 -23.47 8.03 -5.68
C SER A 37 -22.10 8.62 -5.37
N PHE A 38 -21.38 8.06 -4.39
CA PHE A 38 -20.07 8.56 -3.94
C PHE A 38 -19.98 10.08 -3.69
N GLU A 39 -21.09 10.74 -3.31
CA GLU A 39 -21.20 12.21 -3.21
C GLU A 39 -20.14 12.88 -2.32
N LYS A 40 -19.61 12.14 -1.32
CA LYS A 40 -18.58 12.64 -0.41
C LYS A 40 -17.17 12.61 -0.99
N PHE A 41 -16.99 11.99 -2.17
CA PHE A 41 -15.67 11.71 -2.75
C PHE A 41 -15.45 12.53 -4.02
N GLN A 42 -14.23 13.03 -4.17
CA GLN A 42 -13.75 13.67 -5.39
C GLN A 42 -13.06 12.63 -6.27
N LEU A 43 -12.93 12.90 -7.56
CA LEU A 43 -12.26 12.05 -8.54
C LEU A 43 -10.89 11.58 -8.06
N LEU A 44 -10.15 12.43 -7.34
CA LEU A 44 -8.83 12.11 -6.81
C LEU A 44 -8.85 10.91 -5.84
N HIS A 45 -9.91 10.73 -5.03
CA HIS A 45 -10.05 9.57 -4.14
C HIS A 45 -10.20 8.28 -4.96
N HIS A 46 -10.98 8.31 -6.04
CA HIS A 46 -11.18 7.15 -6.90
C HIS A 46 -9.89 6.78 -7.64
N VAL A 47 -9.20 7.77 -8.20
CA VAL A 47 -7.92 7.57 -8.89
C VAL A 47 -6.87 7.00 -7.93
N HIS A 48 -6.73 7.58 -6.73
CA HIS A 48 -5.80 7.08 -5.73
C HIS A 48 -6.14 5.64 -5.30
N GLY A 49 -7.40 5.37 -4.98
CA GLY A 49 -7.85 4.03 -4.60
C GLY A 49 -7.61 2.99 -5.70
N PHE A 50 -7.86 3.36 -6.97
CA PHE A 50 -7.56 2.50 -8.13
C PHE A 50 -6.07 2.20 -8.26
N LEU A 51 -5.20 3.23 -8.15
CA LEU A 51 -3.75 3.06 -8.22
C LEU A 51 -3.22 2.21 -7.07
N MET A 52 -3.72 2.41 -5.84
CA MET A 52 -3.38 1.59 -4.68
C MET A 52 -3.79 0.13 -4.86
N SER A 53 -5.02 -0.13 -5.30
CA SER A 53 -5.51 -1.48 -5.59
C SER A 53 -4.67 -2.15 -6.68
N THR A 54 -4.35 -1.42 -7.75
CA THR A 54 -3.50 -1.90 -8.84
C THR A 54 -2.10 -2.25 -8.32
N TRP A 55 -1.51 -1.43 -7.45
CA TRP A 55 -0.21 -1.69 -6.85
C TRP A 55 -0.22 -2.99 -6.02
N ILE A 56 -1.21 -3.17 -5.14
CA ILE A 56 -1.32 -4.41 -4.34
C ILE A 56 -1.53 -5.63 -5.24
N LEU A 57 -2.35 -5.53 -6.29
CA LEU A 57 -2.51 -6.59 -7.28
C LEU A 57 -1.18 -6.94 -7.98
N MET A 58 -0.34 -5.94 -8.27
CA MET A 58 1.01 -6.20 -8.77
C MET A 58 1.87 -6.93 -7.73
N LEU A 59 1.79 -6.54 -6.44
CA LEU A 59 2.52 -7.23 -5.35
C LEU A 59 2.07 -8.68 -5.17
N ILE A 60 0.81 -9.01 -5.46
CA ILE A 60 0.29 -10.39 -5.47
C ILE A 60 0.82 -11.15 -6.69
N THR A 61 0.65 -10.57 -7.88
CA THR A 61 0.93 -11.28 -9.13
C THR A 61 2.41 -11.51 -9.38
N GLN A 62 3.26 -10.55 -9.03
CA GLN A 62 4.70 -10.61 -9.29
C GLN A 62 5.41 -11.82 -8.64
N PRO A 63 5.27 -12.10 -7.34
CA PRO A 63 5.87 -13.29 -6.75
C PRO A 63 5.20 -14.58 -7.25
N LEU A 64 3.89 -14.59 -7.52
CA LEU A 64 3.22 -15.74 -8.10
C LEU A 64 3.79 -16.09 -9.48
N LEU A 65 4.03 -15.09 -10.35
CA LEU A 65 4.64 -15.32 -11.66
C LEU A 65 6.03 -15.97 -11.55
N ILE A 66 6.85 -15.51 -10.60
CA ILE A 66 8.15 -16.14 -10.32
C ILE A 66 7.95 -17.56 -9.77
N GLY A 67 7.03 -17.74 -8.82
CA GLY A 67 6.71 -19.04 -8.21
C GLY A 67 6.24 -20.09 -9.24
N TYR A 68 5.58 -19.66 -10.31
CA TYR A 68 5.14 -20.50 -11.43
C TYR A 68 6.13 -20.53 -12.62
N GLY A 69 7.33 -19.94 -12.49
CA GLY A 69 8.35 -19.93 -13.56
C GLY A 69 8.03 -19.01 -14.73
N LYS A 70 7.04 -18.12 -14.63
CA LYS A 70 6.61 -17.19 -15.68
C LYS A 70 7.44 -15.91 -15.71
N VAL A 71 8.78 -16.04 -15.78
CA VAL A 71 9.73 -14.92 -15.66
C VAL A 71 9.53 -13.84 -16.73
N LYS A 72 9.24 -14.24 -17.98
CA LYS A 72 8.97 -13.27 -19.07
C LYS A 72 7.76 -12.38 -18.72
N LEU A 73 6.69 -12.97 -18.20
CA LEU A 73 5.48 -12.23 -17.80
C LEU A 73 5.74 -11.36 -16.56
N HIS A 74 6.55 -11.84 -15.61
CA HIS A 74 7.03 -11.02 -14.48
C HIS A 74 7.72 -9.74 -14.96
N HIS A 75 8.64 -9.83 -15.93
CA HIS A 75 9.31 -8.65 -16.49
C HIS A 75 8.34 -7.72 -17.23
N PHE A 76 7.40 -8.26 -18.01
CA PHE A 76 6.41 -7.46 -18.71
C PHE A 76 5.48 -6.71 -17.75
N VAL A 77 4.84 -7.41 -16.83
CA VAL A 77 3.96 -6.80 -15.83
C VAL A 77 4.75 -5.88 -14.89
N GLY A 78 5.98 -6.28 -14.50
CA GLY A 78 6.87 -5.45 -13.70
C GLY A 78 7.23 -4.12 -14.38
N GLY A 79 7.30 -4.09 -15.71
CA GLY A 79 7.49 -2.87 -16.50
C GLY A 79 6.41 -1.81 -16.26
N LEU A 80 5.17 -2.23 -15.98
CA LEU A 80 4.06 -1.30 -15.68
C LEU A 80 4.32 -0.49 -14.39
N SER A 81 5.16 -1.00 -13.48
CA SER A 81 5.52 -0.30 -12.25
C SER A 81 6.19 1.05 -12.49
N TYR A 82 6.90 1.22 -13.62
CA TYR A 82 7.52 2.50 -13.98
C TYR A 82 6.50 3.61 -14.25
N VAL A 83 5.24 3.26 -14.52
CA VAL A 83 4.15 4.20 -14.69
C VAL A 83 3.29 4.26 -13.43
N ILE A 84 2.90 3.12 -12.90
CA ILE A 84 1.98 3.03 -11.76
C ILE A 84 2.59 3.64 -10.49
N ALA A 85 3.87 3.37 -10.17
CA ALA A 85 4.48 3.87 -8.95
C ALA A 85 4.65 5.40 -8.92
N PRO A 86 5.14 6.09 -9.97
CA PRO A 86 5.13 7.55 -10.01
C PRO A 86 3.73 8.15 -9.91
N LEU A 87 2.73 7.60 -10.61
CA LEU A 87 1.35 8.06 -10.50
C LEU A 87 0.80 7.88 -9.09
N LEU A 88 1.13 6.78 -8.43
CA LEU A 88 0.76 6.53 -7.04
C LEU A 88 1.39 7.56 -6.10
N VAL A 89 2.67 7.88 -6.27
CA VAL A 89 3.38 8.92 -5.50
C VAL A 89 2.71 10.28 -5.68
N VAL A 90 2.41 10.67 -6.92
CA VAL A 90 1.71 11.93 -7.22
C VAL A 90 0.32 11.93 -6.59
N SER A 91 -0.45 10.86 -6.72
CA SER A 91 -1.80 10.78 -6.16
C SER A 91 -1.76 10.83 -4.62
N LEU A 92 -0.79 10.19 -3.97
CA LEU A 92 -0.61 10.24 -2.52
C LEU A 92 -0.26 11.66 -2.05
N PHE A 93 0.64 12.35 -2.77
CA PHE A 93 0.94 13.76 -2.50
C PHE A 93 -0.30 14.64 -2.59
N LEU A 94 -1.09 14.49 -3.67
CA LEU A 94 -2.29 15.29 -3.88
C LEU A 94 -3.37 15.01 -2.83
N ILE A 95 -3.58 13.76 -2.43
CA ILE A 95 -4.51 13.39 -1.33
C ILE A 95 -4.04 14.00 -0.02
N THR A 96 -2.74 13.91 0.31
CA THR A 96 -2.17 14.50 1.52
C THR A 96 -2.34 16.03 1.54
N LYS A 97 -2.06 16.70 0.41
CA LYS A 97 -2.29 18.15 0.25
C LYS A 97 -3.76 18.51 0.41
N MET A 98 -4.67 17.74 -0.18
CA MET A 98 -6.11 17.96 -0.04
C MET A 98 -6.58 17.81 1.41
N SER A 99 -6.08 16.78 2.13
CA SER A 99 -6.39 16.58 3.55
C SER A 99 -5.83 17.69 4.41
N TYR A 100 -4.61 18.16 4.15
CA TYR A 100 -4.02 19.33 4.82
C TYR A 100 -4.87 20.59 4.62
N ASN A 101 -5.26 20.91 3.39
CA ASN A 101 -6.09 22.08 3.09
C ASN A 101 -7.44 22.05 3.81
N LYS A 102 -8.05 20.87 3.97
CA LYS A 102 -9.26 20.70 4.79
C LYS A 102 -8.96 20.90 6.28
N GLY A 103 -7.85 20.36 6.76
CA GLY A 103 -7.42 20.47 8.16
C GLY A 103 -7.24 21.93 8.58
N VAL A 104 -6.60 22.75 7.75
CA VAL A 104 -6.37 24.19 8.03
C VAL A 104 -7.67 24.99 8.18
N LEU A 105 -8.77 24.53 7.59
CA LEU A 105 -10.09 25.16 7.75
C LEU A 105 -10.75 24.81 9.09
N LEU A 106 -10.28 23.76 9.78
CA LEU A 106 -10.87 23.23 11.01
C LEU A 106 -9.98 23.40 12.23
N SER A 107 -8.66 23.56 12.02
CA SER A 107 -7.65 23.66 13.08
C SER A 107 -6.51 24.59 12.66
N SER A 108 -5.50 24.73 13.53
CA SER A 108 -4.31 25.53 13.19
C SER A 108 -3.48 24.83 12.09
N PRO A 109 -2.70 25.59 11.28
CA PRO A 109 -1.80 25.03 10.29
C PRO A 109 -0.79 24.01 10.88
N ARG A 110 -0.39 24.21 12.14
CA ARG A 110 0.52 23.30 12.86
C ARG A 110 -0.15 21.96 13.16
N GLU A 111 -1.38 21.95 13.59
CA GLU A 111 -2.15 20.73 13.82
C GLU A 111 -2.46 20.03 12.51
N ALA A 112 -2.92 20.78 11.51
CA ALA A 112 -3.21 20.24 10.19
C ALA A 112 -2.00 19.53 9.55
N ILE A 113 -0.76 20.04 9.71
CA ILE A 113 0.44 19.38 9.19
C ILE A 113 0.81 18.15 10.05
N ALA A 114 0.61 18.22 11.38
CA ALA A 114 0.86 17.10 12.28
C ALA A 114 -0.04 15.91 11.94
N ASP A 115 -1.30 16.13 11.61
CA ASP A 115 -2.25 15.10 11.17
C ASP A 115 -1.81 14.41 9.87
N GLN A 116 -1.00 15.07 9.04
CA GLN A 116 -0.47 14.49 7.82
C GLN A 116 0.90 13.79 7.99
N ALA A 117 1.47 13.78 9.20
CA ALA A 117 2.83 13.28 9.43
C ALA A 117 3.04 11.84 8.91
N LEU A 118 2.07 10.94 9.14
CA LEU A 118 2.13 9.56 8.64
C LEU A 118 2.02 9.48 7.11
N SER A 119 1.14 10.26 6.50
CA SER A 119 0.99 10.29 5.04
C SER A 119 2.24 10.83 4.37
N ILE A 120 2.87 11.85 4.96
CA ILE A 120 4.14 12.41 4.50
C ILE A 120 5.26 11.37 4.65
N ALA A 121 5.35 10.69 5.80
CA ALA A 121 6.32 9.62 6.01
C ALA A 121 6.14 8.47 5.00
N GLN A 122 4.89 8.06 4.74
CA GLN A 122 4.56 7.03 3.75
C GLN A 122 4.98 7.46 2.33
N LEU A 123 4.77 8.72 1.95
CA LEU A 123 5.15 9.26 0.65
C LEU A 123 6.68 9.10 0.42
N PHE A 124 7.49 9.54 1.37
CA PHE A 124 8.95 9.44 1.27
C PHE A 124 9.45 8.00 1.35
N THR A 125 8.90 7.20 2.28
CA THR A 125 9.33 5.82 2.47
C THR A 125 8.95 4.95 1.27
N PHE A 126 7.73 5.09 0.73
CA PHE A 126 7.32 4.40 -0.50
C PHE A 126 8.22 4.76 -1.68
N SER A 127 8.47 6.06 -1.89
CA SER A 127 9.32 6.54 -2.98
C SER A 127 10.75 6.01 -2.84
N GLY A 128 11.31 6.03 -1.63
CA GLY A 128 12.63 5.50 -1.34
C GLY A 128 12.72 3.98 -1.56
N PHE A 129 11.77 3.21 -1.04
CA PHE A 129 11.75 1.76 -1.25
C PHE A 129 11.59 1.39 -2.72
N TYR A 130 10.72 2.08 -3.46
CA TYR A 130 10.56 1.83 -4.88
C TYR A 130 11.84 2.19 -5.66
N ALA A 131 12.46 3.34 -5.41
CA ALA A 131 13.70 3.74 -6.03
C ALA A 131 14.83 2.72 -5.77
N MET A 132 14.99 2.27 -4.52
CA MET A 132 15.96 1.25 -4.15
C MET A 132 15.65 -0.11 -4.79
N ALA A 133 14.37 -0.50 -4.87
CA ALA A 133 13.97 -1.70 -5.57
C ALA A 133 14.41 -1.67 -7.04
N MET A 134 14.21 -0.55 -7.73
CA MET A 134 14.59 -0.41 -9.12
C MET A 134 16.12 -0.31 -9.30
N ALA A 135 16.82 0.37 -8.40
CA ALA A 135 18.29 0.42 -8.40
C ALA A 135 18.90 -0.98 -8.24
N TYR A 136 18.31 -1.81 -7.38
CA TYR A 136 18.78 -3.18 -7.14
C TYR A 136 18.06 -4.26 -7.98
N ARG A 137 17.38 -3.91 -9.07
CA ARG A 137 16.62 -4.88 -9.90
C ARG A 137 17.44 -6.06 -10.42
N LYS A 138 18.76 -5.92 -10.55
CA LYS A 138 19.68 -7.01 -10.93
C LYS A 138 20.01 -7.95 -9.76
N ASN A 139 19.76 -7.56 -8.51
CA ASN A 139 19.95 -8.36 -7.31
C ASN A 139 18.57 -8.79 -6.78
N ALA A 140 18.14 -10.00 -7.11
CA ALA A 140 16.81 -10.50 -6.80
C ALA A 140 16.45 -10.40 -5.30
N ALA A 141 17.39 -10.67 -4.40
CA ALA A 141 17.15 -10.63 -2.96
C ALA A 141 16.90 -9.20 -2.46
N ARG A 142 17.71 -8.22 -2.88
CA ARG A 142 17.53 -6.81 -2.51
C ARG A 142 16.29 -6.23 -3.15
N HIS A 143 16.09 -6.46 -4.45
CA HIS A 143 14.89 -6.03 -5.17
C HIS A 143 13.61 -6.49 -4.46
N MET A 144 13.53 -7.78 -4.15
CA MET A 144 12.37 -8.37 -3.47
C MET A 144 12.12 -7.72 -2.11
N ARG A 145 13.15 -7.49 -1.29
CA ARG A 145 12.99 -6.87 0.04
C ARG A 145 12.43 -5.47 -0.05
N TYR A 146 12.93 -4.64 -0.95
CA TYR A 146 12.43 -3.27 -1.13
C TYR A 146 11.01 -3.23 -1.71
N ILE A 147 10.69 -4.13 -2.66
CA ILE A 147 9.31 -4.25 -3.17
C ILE A 147 8.35 -4.69 -2.06
N ILE A 148 8.72 -5.69 -1.23
CA ILE A 148 7.92 -6.08 -0.07
C ILE A 148 7.72 -4.88 0.86
N GLY A 149 8.76 -4.10 1.13
CA GLY A 149 8.71 -2.89 1.94
C GLY A 149 7.62 -1.91 1.47
N THR A 150 7.44 -1.71 0.15
CA THR A 150 6.36 -0.85 -0.37
C THR A 150 4.97 -1.36 0.00
N GLY A 151 4.78 -2.68 0.09
CA GLY A 151 3.51 -3.29 0.47
C GLY A 151 3.24 -3.22 1.97
N LEU A 152 4.27 -3.37 2.81
CA LEU A 152 4.13 -3.30 4.27
C LEU A 152 3.62 -1.93 4.74
N LEU A 153 3.94 -0.85 4.03
CA LEU A 153 3.40 0.48 4.31
C LEU A 153 1.87 0.58 4.21
N MET A 154 1.23 -0.37 3.51
CA MET A 154 -0.21 -0.37 3.30
C MET A 154 -0.97 -1.10 4.42
N ILE A 155 -0.27 -1.78 5.32
CA ILE A 155 -0.87 -2.47 6.47
C ILE A 155 -1.58 -1.46 7.38
N LEU A 156 -0.89 -0.40 7.77
CA LEU A 156 -1.42 0.58 8.73
C LEU A 156 -2.72 1.24 8.25
N PRO A 157 -2.81 1.86 7.06
CA PRO A 157 -4.05 2.50 6.63
C PRO A 157 -5.21 1.52 6.44
N GLY A 158 -4.96 0.29 5.99
CA GLY A 158 -5.98 -0.75 5.86
C GLY A 158 -6.47 -1.26 7.21
N LEU A 159 -5.54 -1.60 8.09
CA LEU A 159 -5.83 -2.15 9.41
C LEU A 159 -6.51 -1.11 10.32
N ASN A 160 -6.04 0.14 10.32
CA ASN A 160 -6.65 1.21 11.11
C ASN A 160 -8.13 1.41 10.75
N ARG A 161 -8.46 1.40 9.44
CA ARG A 161 -9.86 1.49 9.00
C ARG A 161 -10.66 0.25 9.35
N LEU A 162 -10.07 -0.94 9.24
CA LEU A 162 -10.74 -2.19 9.60
C LEU A 162 -11.08 -2.20 11.09
N LEU A 163 -10.11 -1.94 11.94
CA LEU A 163 -10.30 -1.96 13.39
C LEU A 163 -11.23 -0.84 13.85
N GLY A 164 -11.05 0.40 13.39
CA GLY A 164 -11.93 1.52 13.73
C GLY A 164 -13.36 1.35 13.20
N SER A 165 -13.54 0.67 12.07
CA SER A 165 -14.89 0.46 11.50
C SER A 165 -15.69 -0.65 12.18
N PHE A 166 -15.03 -1.72 12.67
CA PHE A 166 -15.72 -2.91 13.16
C PHE A 166 -15.59 -3.12 14.67
N TYR A 167 -14.54 -2.55 15.30
CA TYR A 167 -14.22 -2.80 16.71
C TYR A 167 -14.16 -1.54 17.56
N ASP A 168 -14.41 -0.36 16.97
CA ASP A 168 -14.33 0.95 17.65
C ASP A 168 -13.00 1.15 18.40
N THR A 169 -11.91 0.64 17.81
CA THR A 169 -10.57 0.72 18.40
C THR A 169 -9.94 2.09 18.10
N ASP A 170 -9.13 2.57 19.05
CA ASP A 170 -8.38 3.80 18.83
C ASP A 170 -7.22 3.62 17.82
N PHE A 171 -6.74 4.74 17.31
CA PHE A 171 -5.64 4.77 16.34
C PHE A 171 -4.33 4.20 16.91
N ASN A 172 -4.08 4.36 18.21
CA ASN A 172 -2.83 3.91 18.85
C ASN A 172 -2.76 2.38 18.86
N LEU A 173 -3.87 1.70 19.17
CA LEU A 173 -3.92 0.25 19.13
C LEU A 173 -3.71 -0.28 17.71
N ALA A 174 -4.32 0.34 16.71
CA ALA A 174 -4.10 -0.04 15.31
C ALA A 174 -2.64 0.18 14.87
N LEU A 175 -1.99 1.25 15.35
CA LEU A 175 -0.58 1.54 15.11
C LEU A 175 0.34 0.46 15.71
N VAL A 176 0.09 0.06 16.97
CA VAL A 176 0.85 -1.01 17.64
C VAL A 176 0.70 -2.33 16.89
N ILE A 177 -0.53 -2.75 16.60
CA ILE A 177 -0.80 -4.02 15.89
C ILE A 177 -0.12 -4.02 14.50
N SER A 178 -0.24 -2.93 13.75
CA SER A 178 0.37 -2.83 12.42
C SER A 178 1.89 -2.86 12.48
N SER A 179 2.50 -2.26 13.50
CA SER A 179 3.95 -2.28 13.70
C SER A 179 4.44 -3.69 14.02
N VAL A 180 3.74 -4.41 14.91
CA VAL A 180 4.06 -5.81 15.24
C VAL A 180 3.94 -6.71 14.01
N LEU A 181 2.85 -6.57 13.23
CA LEU A 181 2.67 -7.33 11.99
C LEU A 181 3.77 -7.03 10.96
N THR A 182 4.12 -5.76 10.79
CA THR A 182 5.17 -5.34 9.84
C THR A 182 6.51 -5.94 10.21
N ILE A 183 6.89 -5.90 11.51
CA ILE A 183 8.13 -6.50 12.00
C ILE A 183 8.09 -8.02 11.82
N GLY A 184 6.99 -8.68 12.19
CA GLY A 184 6.87 -10.14 12.09
C GLY A 184 6.91 -10.67 10.64
N ILE A 185 6.52 -9.86 9.64
CA ILE A 185 6.63 -10.24 8.22
C ILE A 185 8.02 -9.92 7.65
N ALA A 186 8.71 -8.92 8.20
CA ALA A 186 10.02 -8.47 7.72
C ALA A 186 11.18 -9.38 8.18
N VAL A 187 11.01 -10.12 9.27
CA VAL A 187 11.99 -11.10 9.84
C VAL A 187 11.81 -12.46 9.20
#